data_09198e513f4327e74e6b53253ce64296
#
_entry.id   09198e513f4327e74e6b53253ce64296
#
_cell.length_a   1.000
_cell.length_b   1.000
_cell.length_c   1.000
_cell.angle_alpha   90.00
_cell.angle_beta   90.00
_cell.angle_gamma   90.00
#
_symmetry.space_group_name_H-M   'P 1'
#
loop_
_entity.id
_entity.type
_entity.pdbx_description
1 polymer ?
#
loop_
_entity_poly.entity_id
_entity_poly.type
_entity_poly.pdbx_seq_one_letter_code
_entity_poly.pdbx_strand_id
1 'polypeptide(L)'
;TGASPLTSLKHAGTPWEIGLAETQQTLVLNNLRDRIVVQVDGQMKTGRDVVVAALLGAEEFGFATAPMVVSGCVMMRVCHLDTCPVGVATQNPELRARFTGKPEFVVNFFEFIAEEVREYLARLGFRSIEEAIGHVEYLDTRQAIDHWKAQGLDLAPILEKPVPVEARRCGTRRRRTTASRRRSTTSSSRWPRTRWSGVSRCGSRCRSATSTARSARCSATR
;
A
#
# COMPACT_ATOMS: atom_id res chain seq x y z
N THR A 1 10.07 -13.03 0.49
CA THR A 1 10.43 -11.80 1.16
C THR A 1 11.92 -11.73 1.49
N GLY A 2 12.35 -10.75 2.31
CA GLY A 2 13.75 -10.35 2.47
C GLY A 2 14.78 -11.44 2.71
N ALA A 3 14.52 -12.36 3.62
CA ALA A 3 15.47 -13.41 4.01
C ALA A 3 15.40 -14.68 3.14
N SER A 4 14.43 -14.79 2.25
CA SER A 4 14.27 -15.99 1.42
C SER A 4 15.37 -16.11 0.37
N PRO A 5 15.82 -17.34 0.05
CA PRO A 5 16.71 -17.58 -1.08
C PRO A 5 16.14 -17.04 -2.39
N LEU A 6 17.00 -16.62 -3.30
CA LEU A 6 16.59 -16.01 -4.57
C LEU A 6 15.69 -16.93 -5.41
N THR A 7 15.92 -18.24 -5.34
CA THR A 7 15.09 -19.25 -6.02
C THR A 7 13.66 -19.23 -5.53
N SER A 8 13.44 -19.13 -4.20
CA SER A 8 12.09 -19.03 -3.63
C SER A 8 11.39 -17.74 -4.03
N LEU A 9 12.11 -16.63 -4.11
CA LEU A 9 11.55 -15.34 -4.53
C LEU A 9 11.12 -15.33 -6.01
N LYS A 10 11.81 -16.10 -6.85
CA LYS A 10 11.53 -16.14 -8.30
C LYS A 10 10.50 -17.19 -8.69
N HIS A 11 10.40 -18.28 -7.94
CA HIS A 11 9.70 -19.48 -8.39
C HIS A 11 8.64 -20.01 -7.40
N ALA A 12 8.51 -19.42 -6.21
CA ALA A 12 7.52 -19.83 -5.24
C ALA A 12 6.41 -18.78 -5.10
N GLY A 13 5.16 -19.24 -5.11
CA GLY A 13 3.98 -18.40 -4.94
C GLY A 13 3.49 -17.73 -6.23
N THR A 14 2.40 -16.98 -6.09
CA THR A 14 1.77 -16.18 -7.14
C THR A 14 1.76 -14.71 -6.74
N PRO A 15 1.50 -13.78 -7.68
CA PRO A 15 1.24 -12.39 -7.35
C PRO A 15 0.12 -12.26 -6.29
N TRP A 16 0.30 -11.35 -5.34
CA TRP A 16 -0.67 -11.14 -4.25
C TRP A 16 -2.04 -10.70 -4.76
N GLU A 17 -2.10 -10.04 -5.90
CA GLU A 17 -3.33 -9.57 -6.54
C GLU A 17 -4.29 -10.73 -6.83
N ILE A 18 -3.76 -11.85 -7.31
CA ILE A 18 -4.56 -13.06 -7.59
C ILE A 18 -5.13 -13.62 -6.28
N GLY A 19 -4.27 -13.87 -5.30
CA GLY A 19 -4.71 -14.45 -4.02
C GLY A 19 -5.68 -13.56 -3.26
N LEU A 20 -5.50 -12.23 -3.33
CA LEU A 20 -6.41 -11.27 -2.71
C LEU A 20 -7.77 -11.27 -3.39
N ALA A 21 -7.81 -11.22 -4.73
CA ALA A 21 -9.04 -11.23 -5.50
C ALA A 21 -9.86 -12.52 -5.27
N GLU A 22 -9.21 -13.69 -5.34
CA GLU A 22 -9.83 -14.97 -5.04
C GLU A 22 -10.39 -15.02 -3.60
N THR A 23 -9.63 -14.52 -2.64
CA THR A 23 -10.06 -14.46 -1.24
C THR A 23 -11.28 -13.57 -1.07
N GLN A 24 -11.26 -12.36 -1.62
CA GLN A 24 -12.36 -11.42 -1.56
C GLN A 24 -13.63 -12.01 -2.20
N GLN A 25 -13.52 -12.50 -3.42
CA GLN A 25 -14.63 -13.08 -4.18
C GLN A 25 -15.24 -14.28 -3.43
N THR A 26 -14.41 -15.21 -2.99
CA THR A 26 -14.86 -16.40 -2.25
C THR A 26 -15.58 -16.03 -0.96
N LEU A 27 -15.04 -15.11 -0.18
CA LEU A 27 -15.63 -14.67 1.07
C LEU A 27 -16.97 -13.95 0.87
N VAL A 28 -17.07 -13.11 -0.17
CA VAL A 28 -18.32 -12.41 -0.51
C VAL A 28 -19.40 -13.40 -0.94
N LEU A 29 -19.08 -14.30 -1.88
CA LEU A 29 -20.01 -15.31 -2.38
C LEU A 29 -20.53 -16.26 -1.29
N ASN A 30 -19.73 -16.52 -0.26
CA ASN A 30 -20.13 -17.37 0.87
C ASN A 30 -20.68 -16.59 2.08
N ASN A 31 -20.94 -15.29 1.97
CA ASN A 31 -21.40 -14.43 3.06
C ASN A 31 -20.50 -14.45 4.31
N LEU A 32 -19.20 -14.61 4.11
CA LEU A 32 -18.20 -14.68 5.19
C LEU A 32 -17.36 -13.41 5.30
N ARG A 33 -17.38 -12.53 4.27
CA ARG A 33 -16.47 -11.40 4.16
C ARG A 33 -16.56 -10.41 5.32
N ASP A 34 -17.74 -10.24 5.90
CA ASP A 34 -17.98 -9.32 7.01
C ASP A 34 -17.53 -9.85 8.38
N ARG A 35 -17.05 -11.08 8.45
CA ARG A 35 -16.64 -11.75 9.70
C ARG A 35 -15.17 -11.60 10.01
N ILE A 36 -14.34 -11.33 8.99
CA ILE A 36 -12.89 -11.28 9.10
C ILE A 36 -12.32 -9.99 8.49
N VAL A 37 -11.15 -9.60 8.97
CA VAL A 37 -10.31 -8.57 8.34
C VAL A 37 -9.38 -9.25 7.36
N VAL A 38 -9.32 -8.76 6.12
CA VAL A 38 -8.40 -9.28 5.10
C VAL A 38 -7.15 -8.43 5.08
N GLN A 39 -6.02 -9.06 5.38
CA GLN A 39 -4.70 -8.47 5.29
C GLN A 39 -3.99 -8.96 4.02
N VAL A 40 -3.29 -8.06 3.34
CA VAL A 40 -2.42 -8.38 2.20
C VAL A 40 -0.97 -8.03 2.51
N ASP A 41 -0.05 -8.88 2.09
CA ASP A 41 1.39 -8.66 2.08
C ASP A 41 1.97 -9.21 0.78
N GLY A 42 2.99 -8.59 0.25
CA GLY A 42 3.65 -9.04 -0.97
C GLY A 42 4.27 -7.90 -1.75
N GLN A 43 5.41 -7.37 -1.28
CA GLN A 43 6.13 -6.30 -1.98
C GLN A 43 5.40 -4.95 -2.02
N MET A 44 4.54 -4.67 -1.06
CA MET A 44 3.92 -3.34 -0.89
C MET A 44 5.00 -2.28 -0.68
N LYS A 45 5.00 -1.21 -1.49
CA LYS A 45 6.05 -0.18 -1.48
C LYS A 45 5.53 1.24 -1.57
N THR A 46 4.39 1.46 -2.22
CA THR A 46 3.83 2.77 -2.56
C THR A 46 2.39 2.91 -2.07
N GLY A 47 1.91 4.14 -1.99
CA GLY A 47 0.49 4.39 -1.73
C GLY A 47 -0.42 3.86 -2.83
N ARG A 48 0.08 3.80 -4.08
CA ARG A 48 -0.63 3.17 -5.19
C ARG A 48 -0.90 1.68 -4.91
N ASP A 49 0.10 0.94 -4.41
CA ASP A 49 -0.07 -0.48 -4.07
C ASP A 49 -1.15 -0.66 -3.01
N VAL A 50 -1.17 0.22 -2.01
CA VAL A 50 -2.20 0.23 -0.95
C VAL A 50 -3.60 0.45 -1.54
N VAL A 51 -3.76 1.42 -2.43
CA VAL A 51 -5.06 1.73 -3.04
C VAL A 51 -5.52 0.60 -3.95
N VAL A 52 -4.64 0.03 -4.77
CA VAL A 52 -4.97 -1.15 -5.60
C VAL A 52 -5.40 -2.32 -4.72
N ALA A 53 -4.69 -2.58 -3.63
CA ALA A 53 -5.05 -3.64 -2.70
C ALA A 53 -6.39 -3.39 -1.99
N ALA A 54 -6.69 -2.15 -1.60
CA ALA A 54 -8.00 -1.79 -1.04
C ALA A 54 -9.13 -2.02 -2.05
N LEU A 55 -8.95 -1.59 -3.30
CA LEU A 55 -9.92 -1.82 -4.38
C LEU A 55 -10.16 -3.32 -4.63
N LEU A 56 -9.13 -4.17 -4.49
CA LEU A 56 -9.25 -5.63 -4.57
C LEU A 56 -9.80 -6.27 -3.28
N GLY A 57 -9.99 -5.51 -2.20
CA GLY A 57 -10.68 -5.96 -1.00
C GLY A 57 -9.85 -6.06 0.27
N ALA A 58 -8.59 -5.61 0.30
CA ALA A 58 -7.80 -5.60 1.53
C ALA A 58 -8.20 -4.46 2.48
N GLU A 59 -8.08 -4.72 3.78
CA GLU A 59 -8.33 -3.77 4.87
C GLU A 59 -7.06 -3.47 5.67
N GLU A 60 -6.09 -4.38 5.64
CA GLU A 60 -4.78 -4.22 6.29
C GLU A 60 -3.66 -4.52 5.28
N PHE A 61 -2.54 -3.81 5.42
CA PHE A 61 -1.45 -3.82 4.46
C PHE A 61 -0.12 -4.11 5.15
N GLY A 62 0.56 -5.19 4.74
CA GLY A 62 1.84 -5.60 5.26
C GLY A 62 3.00 -5.04 4.43
N PHE A 63 3.96 -4.43 5.11
CA PHE A 63 5.19 -3.91 4.50
C PHE A 63 6.40 -4.60 5.13
N ALA A 64 7.26 -5.18 4.32
CA ALA A 64 8.50 -5.80 4.78
C ALA A 64 9.73 -5.15 4.12
N THR A 65 9.87 -5.28 2.81
CA THR A 65 11.05 -4.82 2.08
C THR A 65 11.23 -3.31 2.13
N ALA A 66 10.17 -2.54 1.92
CA ALA A 66 10.24 -1.08 1.87
C ALA A 66 10.78 -0.45 3.16
N PRO A 67 10.23 -0.73 4.36
CA PRO A 67 10.79 -0.21 5.60
C PRO A 67 12.22 -0.71 5.89
N MET A 68 12.59 -1.92 5.46
CA MET A 68 13.97 -2.38 5.57
C MET A 68 14.93 -1.56 4.70
N VAL A 69 14.56 -1.26 3.45
CA VAL A 69 15.37 -0.41 2.55
C VAL A 69 15.50 1.00 3.12
N VAL A 70 14.42 1.56 3.63
CA VAL A 70 14.42 2.87 4.31
C VAL A 70 15.34 2.86 5.54
N SER A 71 15.47 1.72 6.22
CA SER A 71 16.40 1.53 7.34
C SER A 71 17.85 1.26 6.91
N GLY A 72 18.16 1.29 5.60
CA GLY A 72 19.52 1.11 5.07
C GLY A 72 19.82 -0.28 4.52
N CYS A 73 18.82 -1.15 4.32
CA CYS A 73 19.02 -2.45 3.69
C CYS A 73 19.38 -2.30 2.20
N VAL A 74 20.47 -2.93 1.77
CA VAL A 74 20.95 -2.91 0.38
C VAL A 74 20.48 -4.12 -0.44
N MET A 75 19.53 -4.90 0.06
CA MET A 75 18.91 -6.03 -0.60
C MET A 75 19.89 -7.14 -1.06
N MET A 76 20.99 -7.32 -0.34
CA MET A 76 22.02 -8.31 -0.66
C MET A 76 21.58 -9.76 -0.45
N ARG A 77 20.48 -9.99 0.29
CA ARG A 77 19.87 -11.31 0.50
C ARG A 77 20.72 -12.32 1.26
N VAL A 78 21.65 -11.87 2.09
CA VAL A 78 22.50 -12.72 2.94
C VAL A 78 22.07 -12.72 4.42
N CYS A 79 20.84 -12.26 4.69
CA CYS A 79 20.29 -12.17 6.06
C CYS A 79 20.28 -13.53 6.77
N HIS A 80 20.01 -14.60 6.03
CA HIS A 80 19.97 -15.98 6.57
C HIS A 80 21.35 -16.55 6.94
N LEU A 81 22.44 -15.87 6.55
CA LEU A 81 23.82 -16.27 6.84
C LEU A 81 24.45 -15.47 8.00
N ASP A 82 23.70 -14.55 8.63
CA ASP A 82 24.20 -13.63 9.66
C ASP A 82 25.38 -12.73 9.19
N THR A 83 25.47 -12.48 7.87
CA THR A 83 26.57 -11.73 7.23
C THR A 83 26.10 -10.42 6.60
N CYS A 84 25.03 -9.81 7.14
CA CYS A 84 24.50 -8.56 6.63
C CYS A 84 25.54 -7.42 6.66
N PRO A 85 26.02 -6.91 5.50
CA PRO A 85 27.13 -5.97 5.47
C PRO A 85 26.81 -4.58 6.03
N VAL A 86 25.51 -4.25 6.10
CA VAL A 86 25.01 -2.96 6.59
C VAL A 86 24.37 -3.03 7.98
N GLY A 87 24.47 -4.17 8.64
CA GLY A 87 24.05 -4.32 10.04
C GLY A 87 22.55 -4.39 10.32
N VAL A 88 21.69 -4.37 9.31
CA VAL A 88 20.21 -4.36 9.48
C VAL A 88 19.72 -5.69 10.05
N ALA A 89 20.25 -6.81 9.57
CA ALA A 89 19.78 -8.15 9.91
C ALA A 89 20.96 -9.08 10.24
N THR A 90 21.63 -8.82 11.35
CA THR A 90 22.74 -9.63 11.86
C THR A 90 22.85 -9.52 13.37
N GLN A 91 23.34 -10.57 14.01
CA GLN A 91 23.70 -10.57 15.42
C GLN A 91 25.21 -10.32 15.65
N ASN A 92 26.02 -10.35 14.58
CA ASN A 92 27.45 -10.06 14.68
C ASN A 92 27.69 -8.61 15.15
N PRO A 93 28.40 -8.39 16.30
CA PRO A 93 28.58 -7.04 16.87
C PRO A 93 29.27 -6.04 15.92
N GLU A 94 30.28 -6.51 15.16
CA GLU A 94 31.03 -5.66 14.23
C GLU A 94 30.17 -5.19 13.07
N LEU A 95 29.32 -6.08 12.54
CA LEU A 95 28.40 -5.74 11.47
C LEU A 95 27.25 -4.86 11.98
N ARG A 96 26.74 -5.14 13.19
CA ARG A 96 25.70 -4.29 13.81
C ARG A 96 26.14 -2.86 14.02
N ALA A 97 27.42 -2.64 14.32
CA ALA A 97 28.00 -1.30 14.48
C ALA A 97 27.91 -0.46 13.19
N ARG A 98 27.69 -1.08 12.03
CA ARG A 98 27.53 -0.40 10.73
C ARG A 98 26.09 0.09 10.49
N PHE A 99 25.14 -0.28 11.34
CA PHE A 99 23.74 0.10 11.17
C PHE A 99 23.55 1.60 11.36
N THR A 100 23.04 2.28 10.33
CA THR A 100 22.82 3.73 10.30
C THR A 100 21.34 4.13 10.23
N GLY A 101 20.44 3.17 10.25
CA GLY A 101 19.01 3.41 10.19
C GLY A 101 18.50 4.19 11.42
N LYS A 102 17.51 5.05 11.19
CA LYS A 102 16.87 5.84 12.25
C LYS A 102 15.35 5.62 12.20
N PRO A 103 14.68 5.59 13.35
CA PRO A 103 13.21 5.43 13.40
C PRO A 103 12.47 6.52 12.60
N GLU A 104 13.00 7.75 12.60
CA GLU A 104 12.40 8.89 11.89
C GLU A 104 12.30 8.65 10.38
N PHE A 105 13.24 7.91 9.79
CA PHE A 105 13.19 7.58 8.37
C PHE A 105 11.98 6.71 8.03
N VAL A 106 11.68 5.75 8.90
CA VAL A 106 10.52 4.86 8.74
C VAL A 106 9.21 5.62 8.98
N VAL A 107 9.17 6.49 9.99
CA VAL A 107 8.00 7.34 10.27
C VAL A 107 7.70 8.22 9.07
N ASN A 108 8.67 8.97 8.58
CA ASN A 108 8.50 9.86 7.43
C ASN A 108 8.08 9.09 6.17
N PHE A 109 8.66 7.90 5.95
CA PHE A 109 8.28 7.05 4.83
C PHE A 109 6.80 6.69 4.86
N PHE A 110 6.26 6.26 6.01
CA PHE A 110 4.86 5.92 6.13
C PHE A 110 3.93 7.13 6.10
N GLU A 111 4.38 8.29 6.56
CA GLU A 111 3.65 9.55 6.37
C GLU A 111 3.50 9.89 4.89
N PHE A 112 4.56 9.73 4.09
CA PHE A 112 4.50 9.92 2.64
C PHE A 112 3.60 8.89 1.95
N ILE A 113 3.65 7.61 2.36
CA ILE A 113 2.72 6.59 1.87
C ILE A 113 1.27 7.00 2.16
N ALA A 114 0.99 7.44 3.37
CA ALA A 114 -0.37 7.86 3.75
C ALA A 114 -0.84 9.07 2.96
N GLU A 115 0.05 10.02 2.67
CA GLU A 115 -0.27 11.19 1.84
C GLU A 115 -0.55 10.79 0.39
N GLU A 116 0.28 9.92 -0.19
CA GLU A 116 0.06 9.38 -1.54
C GLU A 116 -1.29 8.63 -1.63
N VAL A 117 -1.62 7.81 -0.63
CA VAL A 117 -2.93 7.14 -0.54
C VAL A 117 -4.06 8.15 -0.52
N ARG A 118 -3.94 9.22 0.27
CA ARG A 118 -4.95 10.29 0.35
C ARG A 118 -5.16 10.98 -0.99
N GLU A 119 -4.08 11.25 -1.73
CA GLU A 119 -4.18 11.83 -3.08
C GLU A 119 -4.93 10.92 -4.05
N TYR A 120 -4.63 9.61 -4.05
CA TYR A 120 -5.33 8.65 -4.91
C TYR A 120 -6.81 8.54 -4.54
N LEU A 121 -7.14 8.43 -3.26
CA LEU A 121 -8.53 8.37 -2.80
C LEU A 121 -9.30 9.63 -3.20
N ALA A 122 -8.70 10.81 -3.07
CA ALA A 122 -9.31 12.07 -3.48
C ALA A 122 -9.59 12.13 -4.99
N ARG A 123 -8.65 11.64 -5.83
CA ARG A 123 -8.82 11.57 -7.28
C ARG A 123 -9.92 10.59 -7.69
N LEU A 124 -10.09 9.50 -6.94
CA LEU A 124 -11.13 8.51 -7.17
C LEU A 124 -12.50 8.91 -6.57
N GLY A 125 -12.53 9.97 -5.75
CA GLY A 125 -13.75 10.48 -5.10
C GLY A 125 -14.12 9.78 -3.79
N PHE A 126 -13.24 8.96 -3.23
CA PHE A 126 -13.44 8.33 -1.92
C PHE A 126 -13.01 9.24 -0.77
N ARG A 127 -13.78 9.21 0.33
CA ARG A 127 -13.46 9.98 1.56
C ARG A 127 -12.60 9.22 2.54
N SER A 128 -12.61 7.89 2.46
CA SER A 128 -11.82 7.00 3.32
C SER A 128 -11.40 5.75 2.56
N ILE A 129 -10.44 5.02 3.12
CA ILE A 129 -10.00 3.76 2.53
C ILE A 129 -11.07 2.68 2.64
N GLU A 130 -11.90 2.73 3.68
CA GLU A 130 -13.01 1.81 3.89
C GLU A 130 -14.07 1.94 2.79
N GLU A 131 -14.26 3.14 2.26
CA GLU A 131 -15.17 3.36 1.13
C GLU A 131 -14.64 2.78 -0.18
N ALA A 132 -13.33 2.60 -0.31
CA ALA A 132 -12.69 2.06 -1.51
C ALA A 132 -12.63 0.53 -1.53
N ILE A 133 -12.89 -0.15 -0.39
CA ILE A 133 -12.73 -1.60 -0.27
C ILE A 133 -13.66 -2.35 -1.21
N GLY A 134 -13.07 -3.18 -2.11
CA GLY A 134 -13.80 -4.04 -3.02
C GLY A 134 -14.42 -3.33 -4.24
N HIS A 135 -14.02 -2.09 -4.50
CA HIS A 135 -14.45 -1.31 -5.67
C HIS A 135 -13.53 -1.55 -6.88
N VAL A 136 -13.47 -2.80 -7.35
CA VAL A 136 -12.62 -3.23 -8.48
C VAL A 136 -12.90 -2.52 -9.78
N GLU A 137 -14.11 -1.96 -9.96
CA GLU A 137 -14.53 -1.20 -11.15
C GLU A 137 -13.72 0.07 -11.40
N TYR A 138 -12.94 0.54 -10.40
CA TYR A 138 -12.02 1.66 -10.57
C TYR A 138 -10.65 1.26 -11.11
N LEU A 139 -10.40 -0.05 -11.30
CA LEU A 139 -9.16 -0.55 -11.88
C LEU A 139 -9.28 -0.67 -13.40
N ASP A 140 -8.42 0.05 -14.12
CA ASP A 140 -8.34 0.00 -15.58
C ASP A 140 -7.11 -0.81 -16.02
N THR A 141 -7.35 -1.85 -16.79
CA THR A 141 -6.30 -2.77 -17.28
C THR A 141 -5.88 -2.52 -18.72
N ARG A 142 -6.53 -1.61 -19.44
CA ARG A 142 -6.29 -1.40 -20.88
C ARG A 142 -4.83 -1.14 -21.20
N GLN A 143 -4.16 -0.26 -20.45
CA GLN A 143 -2.73 0.03 -20.64
C GLN A 143 -1.80 -1.14 -20.30
N ALA A 144 -2.22 -2.00 -19.37
CA ALA A 144 -1.43 -3.19 -19.01
C ALA A 144 -1.52 -4.26 -20.08
N ILE A 145 -2.69 -4.43 -20.71
CA ILE A 145 -2.94 -5.44 -21.75
C ILE A 145 -2.23 -5.06 -23.06
N ASP A 146 -2.07 -3.78 -23.35
CA ASP A 146 -1.39 -3.29 -24.55
C ASP A 146 0.14 -3.59 -24.56
N HIS A 147 0.70 -3.97 -23.43
CA HIS A 147 2.10 -4.30 -23.34
C HIS A 147 2.39 -5.68 -24.00
N TRP A 148 3.43 -5.78 -24.82
CA TRP A 148 3.75 -7.00 -25.56
C TRP A 148 3.90 -8.28 -24.70
N LYS A 149 4.38 -8.15 -23.45
CA LYS A 149 4.48 -9.26 -22.50
C LYS A 149 3.16 -9.68 -21.89
N ALA A 150 2.14 -8.87 -22.03
CA ALA A 150 0.79 -9.14 -21.51
C ALA A 150 -0.11 -9.81 -22.57
N GLN A 151 0.42 -10.09 -23.77
CA GLN A 151 -0.34 -10.80 -24.81
C GLN A 151 -0.81 -12.17 -24.30
N GLY A 152 -2.11 -12.39 -24.35
CA GLY A 152 -2.75 -13.61 -23.86
C GLY A 152 -3.07 -13.61 -22.36
N LEU A 153 -2.82 -12.50 -21.62
CA LEU A 153 -3.18 -12.36 -20.23
C LEU A 153 -4.63 -11.87 -20.14
N ASP A 154 -5.49 -12.65 -19.49
CA ASP A 154 -6.83 -12.24 -19.14
C ASP A 154 -6.88 -11.84 -17.66
N LEU A 155 -7.14 -10.56 -17.38
CA LEU A 155 -7.28 -10.01 -16.03
C LEU A 155 -8.74 -9.91 -15.57
N ALA A 156 -9.70 -10.22 -16.42
CA ALA A 156 -11.13 -10.12 -16.08
C ALA A 156 -11.52 -10.92 -14.83
N PRO A 157 -11.01 -12.17 -14.61
CA PRO A 157 -11.35 -12.92 -13.41
C PRO A 157 -10.91 -12.24 -12.10
N ILE A 158 -9.80 -11.49 -12.11
CA ILE A 158 -9.31 -10.77 -10.92
C ILE A 158 -10.19 -9.54 -10.64
N LEU A 159 -10.75 -8.94 -11.67
CA LEU A 159 -11.56 -7.72 -11.60
C LEU A 159 -13.06 -8.01 -11.54
N GLU A 160 -13.46 -9.26 -11.49
CA GLU A 160 -14.87 -9.60 -11.32
C GLU A 160 -15.37 -9.16 -9.95
N LYS A 161 -16.43 -8.34 -9.94
CA LYS A 161 -17.07 -7.90 -8.71
C LYS A 161 -18.11 -8.93 -8.28
N PRO A 162 -17.89 -9.67 -7.19
CA PRO A 162 -18.83 -10.67 -6.73
C PRO A 162 -20.10 -9.99 -6.21
N VAL A 163 -21.26 -10.51 -6.62
CA VAL A 163 -22.56 -10.05 -6.10
C VAL A 163 -22.85 -10.80 -4.81
N PRO A 164 -22.98 -10.11 -3.66
CA PRO A 164 -23.36 -10.76 -2.41
C PRO A 164 -24.73 -11.42 -2.51
N VAL A 165 -24.87 -12.64 -1.99
CA VAL A 165 -26.15 -13.36 -1.95
C VAL A 165 -27.17 -12.62 -1.07
N GLU A 166 -26.73 -11.91 -0.07
CA GLU A 166 -27.51 -11.00 0.77
C GLU A 166 -26.86 -9.61 0.73
N ALA A 167 -27.62 -8.55 1.06
CA ALA A 167 -27.12 -7.16 1.10
C ALA A 167 -26.10 -6.97 2.27
N ARG A 168 -24.96 -7.63 2.16
CA ARG A 168 -23.83 -7.55 3.11
C ARG A 168 -22.72 -6.70 2.56
N ARG A 169 -21.89 -6.19 3.47
CA ARG A 169 -20.77 -5.31 3.11
C ARG A 169 -19.62 -6.09 2.49
N CYS A 170 -18.89 -5.45 1.57
CA CYS A 170 -17.65 -5.98 1.00
C CYS A 170 -16.44 -5.87 1.95
N GLY A 171 -16.61 -5.43 3.18
CA GLY A 171 -15.59 -5.32 4.22
C GLY A 171 -16.12 -5.75 5.59
N THR A 172 -15.23 -5.83 6.59
CA THR A 172 -15.59 -6.34 7.93
C THR A 172 -16.64 -5.48 8.64
N ARG A 173 -17.54 -6.14 9.41
CA ARG A 173 -18.43 -5.49 10.36
C ARG A 173 -17.72 -5.05 11.65
N ARG A 174 -16.59 -5.63 11.97
CA ARG A 174 -15.85 -5.26 13.16
C ARG A 174 -15.34 -3.84 13.01
N ARG A 175 -16.07 -2.88 13.63
CA ARG A 175 -15.39 -1.68 14.07
C ARG A 175 -14.21 -2.15 14.91
N ARG A 176 -13.00 -1.88 14.48
CA ARG A 176 -11.88 -1.88 15.42
C ARG A 176 -12.30 -0.95 16.55
N THR A 177 -12.82 -1.50 17.63
CA THR A 177 -12.65 -0.84 18.90
C THR A 177 -11.15 -0.88 19.11
N THR A 178 -10.46 0.16 18.69
CA THR A 178 -9.25 0.58 19.34
C THR A 178 -9.68 0.91 20.76
N ALA A 179 -9.92 -0.13 21.55
CA ALA A 179 -9.69 -0.08 22.97
C ALA A 179 -8.19 0.23 23.04
N SER A 180 -7.85 1.51 22.89
CA SER A 180 -6.62 2.02 23.43
C SER A 180 -6.72 1.65 24.89
N ARG A 181 -6.13 0.53 25.21
CA ARG A 181 -5.76 0.19 26.56
C ARG A 181 -4.83 1.33 26.94
N ARG A 182 -5.43 2.41 27.47
CA ARG A 182 -4.70 3.44 28.16
C ARG A 182 -3.96 2.73 29.29
N ARG A 183 -2.79 2.20 28.98
CA ARG A 183 -1.75 2.04 29.98
C ARG A 183 -1.42 3.47 30.33
N SER A 184 -1.89 3.91 31.48
CA SER A 184 -1.38 5.06 32.17
C SER A 184 0.10 4.82 32.49
N THR A 185 0.96 5.07 31.52
CA THR A 185 2.35 5.35 31.79
C THR A 185 2.43 6.86 31.92
N THR A 186 2.34 7.35 33.14
CA THR A 186 2.87 8.65 33.53
C THR A 186 4.38 8.66 33.18
N SER A 187 4.69 9.07 31.98
CA SER A 187 5.98 9.65 31.64
C SER A 187 5.70 10.72 30.59
N SER A 188 5.81 11.96 31.07
CA SER A 188 5.76 13.16 30.27
C SER A 188 6.96 13.23 29.34
N SER A 189 6.83 12.76 28.12
CA SER A 189 7.65 13.21 27.01
C SER A 189 6.73 13.86 25.98
N ARG A 190 6.54 15.16 26.14
CA ARG A 190 5.98 16.03 25.10
C ARG A 190 6.96 15.98 23.92
N TRP A 191 6.57 15.31 22.85
CA TRP A 191 7.19 15.51 21.55
C TRP A 191 6.86 16.93 21.08
N PRO A 192 7.86 17.75 20.70
CA PRO A 192 7.58 19.06 20.14
C PRO A 192 6.87 18.86 18.80
N ARG A 193 5.66 19.40 18.69
CA ARG A 193 5.03 19.60 17.38
C ARG A 193 5.87 20.63 16.64
N THR A 194 6.77 20.19 15.79
CA THR A 194 7.41 21.06 14.81
C THR A 194 6.34 21.53 13.84
N ARG A 195 5.92 22.77 14.07
CA ARG A 195 5.03 23.51 13.18
C ARG A 195 5.81 23.75 11.89
N TRP A 196 5.48 23.06 10.84
CA TRP A 196 5.96 23.40 9.50
C TRP A 196 5.33 24.74 9.09
N SER A 197 6.02 25.84 9.37
CA SER A 197 5.76 27.16 8.82
C SER A 197 6.60 27.30 7.56
N GLY A 198 6.04 26.95 6.40
CA GLY A 198 6.80 27.09 5.16
C GLY A 198 6.09 26.56 3.90
N VAL A 199 4.77 26.49 3.89
CA VAL A 199 4.04 26.38 2.61
C VAL A 199 3.19 27.63 2.49
N SER A 200 3.72 28.61 1.76
CA SER A 200 2.99 29.80 1.32
C SER A 200 1.75 29.34 0.55
N ARG A 201 0.59 29.69 1.07
CA ARG A 201 -0.69 29.58 0.38
C ARG A 201 -0.61 30.43 -0.90
N CYS A 202 -0.47 29.77 -2.03
CA CYS A 202 -0.76 30.40 -3.30
C CYS A 202 -2.28 30.59 -3.41
N GLY A 203 -2.74 31.75 -2.93
CA GLY A 203 -4.11 32.20 -3.11
C GLY A 203 -4.22 32.80 -4.51
N SER A 204 -4.78 32.08 -5.44
CA SER A 204 -5.24 32.65 -6.69
C SER A 204 -6.71 32.33 -6.91
N ARG A 205 -7.47 33.40 -6.87
CA ARG A 205 -8.86 33.54 -7.28
C ARG A 205 -9.08 32.89 -8.64
N CYS A 206 -9.85 31.85 -8.72
CA CYS A 206 -10.44 31.43 -9.97
C CYS A 206 -11.80 32.12 -10.10
N ARG A 207 -11.87 33.18 -10.91
CA ARG A 207 -13.11 33.71 -11.47
C ARG A 207 -13.50 32.83 -12.64
N SER A 208 -14.79 32.58 -12.71
CA SER A 208 -15.53 31.96 -13.80
C SER A 208 -15.07 32.42 -15.18
N ALA A 209 -14.80 31.47 -16.08
CA ALA A 209 -14.92 31.68 -17.51
C ALA A 209 -15.29 30.36 -18.20
N THR A 210 -16.39 30.40 -18.86
CA THR A 210 -17.01 29.43 -19.75
C THR A 210 -16.18 29.17 -21.00
N SER A 211 -16.28 27.88 -21.48
CA SER A 211 -16.21 27.50 -22.90
C SER A 211 -14.84 27.55 -23.60
N THR A 212 -14.36 26.45 -24.00
CA THR A 212 -14.08 25.91 -25.35
C THR A 212 -12.93 24.91 -25.33
N ALA A 213 -13.17 23.79 -25.94
CA ALA A 213 -12.23 22.70 -26.19
C ALA A 213 -11.05 23.16 -27.05
N ARG A 214 -9.84 22.75 -26.67
CA ARG A 214 -8.77 22.38 -27.61
C ARG A 214 -7.72 21.48 -26.97
N SER A 215 -7.47 20.40 -27.69
CA SER A 215 -6.40 19.44 -27.50
C SER A 215 -5.02 20.09 -27.37
N ALA A 216 -4.26 19.74 -26.32
CA ALA A 216 -2.83 19.94 -26.29
C ALA A 216 -2.14 18.61 -26.02
N ARG A 217 -1.50 18.07 -27.06
CA ARG A 217 -0.53 16.98 -26.95
C ARG A 217 0.70 17.50 -26.22
N CYS A 218 1.11 16.84 -25.15
CA CYS A 218 2.40 17.06 -24.55
C CYS A 218 3.34 15.95 -25.02
N SER A 219 4.24 16.31 -25.94
CA SER A 219 5.36 15.47 -26.38
C SER A 219 6.44 15.50 -25.30
N ALA A 220 6.76 14.35 -24.73
CA ALA A 220 7.94 14.19 -23.90
C ALA A 220 9.11 13.73 -24.80
N THR A 221 10.13 14.55 -24.92
CA THR A 221 11.46 14.19 -25.43
C THR A 221 12.47 14.21 -24.29
N ARG A 222 13.16 13.05 -24.17
CA ARG A 222 14.38 12.71 -23.43
C ARG A 222 14.26 12.59 -21.92
#